data_b2256eff605d28262ef9cf9f449ff8ef
#
_entry.id   b2256eff605d28262ef9cf9f449ff8ef
#
_cell.length_a   1.000
_cell.length_b   1.000
_cell.length_c   1.000
_cell.angle_alpha   90.00
_cell.angle_beta   90.00
_cell.angle_gamma   90.00
#
_symmetry.space_group_name_H-M   'P 1'
#
loop_
_entity.id
_entity.type
_entity.pdbx_description
1 polymer ?
#
loop_
_entity_poly.entity_id
_entity_poly.type
_entity_poly.pdbx_seq_one_letter_code
_entity_poly.pdbx_strand_id
1 'polypeptide(L)'
;MVGSSDVRACVGGDHPVSGRHDHPHEEHQPRQDGRSHPQATVGPGGWQSAVDSGTSGPHGRPGEVSGPHGADGQSGPRAVSGGPSGPDPAQPRGGQQQSPPAVHDLSSAQLLQQVKRPPQSGWRRAIYVASGRTINPGESEADVQRRELIARINQSLHGCYKIAMLSLKGGVGKTTTTTTLGSTFASLRGDRVIAVDANPDRGTLSQKIPLETTATVRHLLRDASRIRKYSDIRSYTSQGPSRLEILASEQDPAVSEAYSEDDYRRTVDLLEHFYNIVLTDCGTGLMHSAMKGVLDNADSLVIVSSGSIDGARSASATLDWLDAHGYRELVGRSVAVINSVRPRAGKVDLDRVGAHFAARCRAVCRIPFDEHLEEGAEIDLDRLGAPARLAALELAATVADEFPHAVSRSGAR
;
A
#
# COMPACT_ATOMS: atom_id res chain seq x y z
N MET A 1 -13.88 68.02 -6.65
CA MET A 1 -13.60 68.64 -5.37
C MET A 1 -12.79 67.64 -4.60
N VAL A 2 -11.48 67.68 -4.70
CA VAL A 2 -10.52 68.53 -3.97
C VAL A 2 -10.34 68.03 -2.52
N GLY A 3 -9.11 67.60 -2.26
CA GLY A 3 -8.32 67.64 -1.07
C GLY A 3 -7.60 66.29 -0.77
N SER A 4 -6.42 65.94 -1.14
CA SER A 4 -5.02 66.40 -1.12
C SER A 4 -4.56 66.97 0.23
N SER A 5 -3.57 66.35 0.83
CA SER A 5 -2.45 66.87 1.63
C SER A 5 -1.72 65.70 2.29
N ASP A 6 -0.54 65.34 1.83
CA ASP A 6 0.83 65.88 2.11
C ASP A 6 1.42 65.34 3.43
N VAL A 7 2.40 64.46 3.30
CA VAL A 7 3.87 64.63 3.39
C VAL A 7 4.41 65.12 4.74
N ARG A 8 5.30 64.34 5.34
CA ARG A 8 6.62 64.81 5.79
C ARG A 8 7.58 63.68 6.13
N ALA A 9 8.66 63.71 5.39
CA ALA A 9 9.95 63.07 5.64
C ALA A 9 10.69 63.83 6.77
N CYS A 10 11.55 63.14 7.52
CA CYS A 10 12.70 63.75 8.18
C CYS A 10 13.95 62.89 7.94
N VAL A 11 14.88 63.57 7.35
CA VAL A 11 16.25 63.27 6.98
C VAL A 11 17.18 63.66 8.16
N GLY A 12 18.36 63.01 8.22
CA GLY A 12 19.59 63.53 8.83
C GLY A 12 20.01 62.77 10.10
N GLY A 13 21.24 62.32 10.23
CA GLY A 13 22.50 62.88 9.96
C GLY A 13 23.66 61.93 10.21
N ASP A 14 24.73 62.29 9.59
CA ASP A 14 26.06 61.77 9.34
C ASP A 14 26.97 61.51 10.59
N HIS A 15 27.83 60.47 10.44
CA HIS A 15 29.31 60.37 10.57
C HIS A 15 30.05 60.74 11.90
N PRO A 16 31.35 60.37 12.04
CA PRO A 16 32.13 59.13 11.79
C PRO A 16 33.10 58.76 12.95
N VAL A 17 34.11 57.93 12.64
CA VAL A 17 35.47 57.80 13.22
C VAL A 17 35.81 56.40 13.77
N SER A 18 36.51 55.61 12.96
CA SER A 18 37.95 55.38 12.98
C SER A 18 38.50 54.59 14.19
N GLY A 19 39.07 53.43 13.91
CA GLY A 19 39.90 52.66 14.79
C GLY A 19 40.48 51.43 14.10
N ARG A 20 41.60 51.61 13.41
CA ARG A 20 42.54 50.58 12.95
C ARG A 20 43.20 49.94 14.15
N HIS A 21 43.27 48.62 14.20
CA HIS A 21 44.43 47.93 14.75
C HIS A 21 44.75 46.72 13.87
N ASP A 22 45.88 46.82 13.21
CA ASP A 22 46.64 45.77 12.52
C ASP A 22 47.34 44.87 13.56
N HIS A 23 47.61 43.63 13.10
CA HIS A 23 48.69 42.68 13.40
C HIS A 23 48.22 41.31 13.95
N PRO A 24 49.00 40.25 13.64
CA PRO A 24 49.52 39.76 12.36
C PRO A 24 49.22 38.25 12.13
N HIS A 25 49.51 37.83 10.92
CA HIS A 25 49.59 36.46 10.47
C HIS A 25 50.50 35.58 11.30
N GLU A 26 50.03 34.40 11.73
CA GLU A 26 50.85 33.25 12.02
C GLU A 26 50.46 32.07 11.15
N GLU A 27 51.31 31.79 10.19
CA GLU A 27 51.35 30.57 9.39
C GLU A 27 51.69 29.38 10.30
N HIS A 28 50.81 28.42 10.41
CA HIS A 28 51.18 27.10 10.89
C HIS A 28 51.11 26.08 9.76
N GLN A 29 52.27 25.74 9.24
CA GLN A 29 52.56 24.57 8.41
C GLN A 29 52.36 23.27 9.26
N PRO A 30 51.74 22.22 8.75
CA PRO A 30 51.77 20.93 9.42
C PRO A 30 53.04 20.17 9.10
N ARG A 31 53.69 19.71 10.13
CA ARG A 31 54.83 18.79 10.08
C ARG A 31 54.42 17.44 9.49
N GLN A 32 55.21 17.04 8.51
CA GLN A 32 55.24 15.65 8.00
C GLN A 32 56.00 14.79 9.01
N ASP A 33 55.36 13.79 9.57
CA ASP A 33 56.03 12.63 10.14
C ASP A 33 55.63 11.40 9.31
N GLY A 34 56.63 10.90 8.62
CA GLY A 34 56.56 9.71 7.83
C GLY A 34 56.52 8.43 8.67
N ARG A 35 55.55 7.58 8.37
CA ARG A 35 55.64 6.14 8.58
C ARG A 35 55.04 5.39 7.40
N SER A 36 55.90 4.84 6.65
CA SER A 36 55.72 3.87 5.59
C SER A 36 54.99 2.62 6.11
N HIS A 37 53.89 2.25 5.45
CA HIS A 37 53.38 0.89 5.45
C HIS A 37 53.27 0.40 4.00
N PRO A 38 53.60 -0.89 3.72
CA PRO A 38 53.80 -1.41 2.39
C PRO A 38 52.50 -1.65 1.66
N GLN A 39 52.46 -1.25 0.39
CA GLN A 39 51.44 -1.58 -0.59
C GLN A 39 51.51 -3.05 -0.92
N ALA A 40 50.44 -3.80 -0.72
CA ALA A 40 50.21 -5.09 -1.33
C ALA A 40 49.44 -4.87 -2.65
N THR A 41 50.16 -5.03 -3.75
CA THR A 41 49.60 -5.15 -5.09
C THR A 41 48.96 -6.52 -5.23
N VAL A 42 47.63 -6.55 -5.48
CA VAL A 42 46.95 -7.75 -5.97
C VAL A 42 46.55 -7.48 -7.42
N GLY A 43 47.21 -8.24 -8.33
CA GLY A 43 46.89 -8.24 -9.75
C GLY A 43 45.64 -9.07 -10.08
N PRO A 44 45.11 -8.94 -11.30
CA PRO A 44 43.87 -9.59 -11.70
C PRO A 44 44.11 -11.04 -12.09
N GLY A 45 43.54 -11.97 -11.31
CA GLY A 45 43.53 -13.42 -11.62
C GLY A 45 42.16 -13.83 -12.12
N GLY A 46 42.15 -14.26 -13.40
CA GLY A 46 40.94 -14.77 -14.05
C GLY A 46 40.54 -16.14 -13.50
N TRP A 47 39.25 -16.37 -13.51
CA TRP A 47 38.66 -17.69 -13.27
C TRP A 47 38.44 -18.37 -14.61
N GLN A 48 39.28 -19.31 -14.92
CA GLN A 48 39.06 -20.29 -15.96
C GLN A 48 38.52 -21.60 -15.35
N SER A 49 37.59 -22.13 -16.11
CA SER A 49 36.91 -23.41 -16.02
C SER A 49 37.86 -24.60 -15.67
N ALA A 50 37.38 -25.50 -14.82
CA ALA A 50 37.83 -26.88 -14.82
C ALA A 50 36.62 -27.79 -14.94
N VAL A 51 36.47 -28.32 -16.14
CA VAL A 51 35.73 -29.56 -16.44
C VAL A 51 36.71 -30.68 -16.16
N ASP A 52 36.36 -31.66 -15.36
CA ASP A 52 37.01 -32.95 -15.47
C ASP A 52 36.01 -34.11 -15.28
N SER A 53 36.14 -35.01 -16.21
CA SER A 53 35.42 -36.21 -16.52
C SER A 53 36.01 -37.43 -15.78
N GLY A 54 35.19 -38.41 -15.47
CA GLY A 54 35.62 -39.72 -15.02
C GLY A 54 34.51 -40.58 -14.47
N THR A 55 33.87 -41.30 -15.27
CA THR A 55 33.88 -42.72 -15.69
C THR A 55 33.40 -43.75 -14.65
N SER A 56 32.47 -44.53 -15.14
CA SER A 56 32.20 -45.97 -14.92
C SER A 56 31.20 -46.41 -13.87
N GLY A 57 30.08 -46.91 -14.39
CA GLY A 57 29.04 -47.79 -13.98
C GLY A 57 29.51 -49.18 -13.44
N PRO A 58 28.72 -50.28 -13.52
CA PRO A 58 27.30 -50.48 -13.81
C PRO A 58 26.61 -51.48 -12.82
N HIS A 59 25.40 -51.94 -13.20
CA HIS A 59 24.59 -53.09 -12.66
C HIS A 59 23.61 -52.71 -11.55
N GLY A 60 22.33 -53.01 -11.60
CA GLY A 60 21.60 -54.08 -12.18
C GLY A 60 20.06 -53.82 -12.11
N ARG A 61 19.40 -54.18 -13.15
CA ARG A 61 18.00 -54.63 -13.21
C ARG A 61 18.01 -56.16 -13.06
N PRO A 62 16.92 -56.90 -12.92
CA PRO A 62 15.50 -56.62 -13.08
C PRO A 62 14.57 -57.29 -12.00
N GLY A 63 13.30 -57.04 -12.09
CA GLY A 63 12.30 -57.79 -11.36
C GLY A 63 10.89 -57.45 -11.82
N GLU A 64 10.51 -57.96 -13.00
CA GLU A 64 9.11 -58.20 -13.39
C GLU A 64 8.53 -59.32 -12.54
N VAL A 65 7.30 -59.17 -12.07
CA VAL A 65 6.38 -60.27 -11.90
C VAL A 65 4.98 -59.86 -12.25
N SER A 66 4.52 -60.54 -13.23
CA SER A 66 3.22 -60.60 -13.90
C SER A 66 2.00 -60.82 -12.98
N GLY A 67 0.84 -60.44 -13.53
CA GLY A 67 -0.52 -60.65 -13.08
C GLY A 67 -0.92 -62.13 -12.77
N PRO A 68 -2.15 -62.58 -12.85
CA PRO A 68 -3.29 -62.17 -13.66
C PRO A 68 -4.73 -62.36 -13.00
N HIS A 69 -5.74 -61.97 -13.77
CA HIS A 69 -7.06 -62.60 -13.92
C HIS A 69 -8.17 -62.46 -12.87
N GLY A 70 -9.33 -62.17 -13.41
CA GLY A 70 -10.70 -62.64 -13.18
C GLY A 70 -11.72 -61.51 -13.30
N ALA A 71 -12.39 -61.25 -14.37
CA ALA A 71 -13.37 -61.96 -15.18
C ALA A 71 -14.72 -62.07 -14.48
N ASP A 72 -15.73 -61.65 -15.28
CA ASP A 72 -17.15 -62.01 -15.24
C ASP A 72 -18.03 -61.11 -14.36
N GLY A 73 -19.19 -60.61 -14.82
CA GLY A 73 -20.06 -60.95 -15.91
C GLY A 73 -21.25 -59.99 -15.90
N GLN A 74 -21.70 -59.60 -17.08
CA GLN A 74 -23.05 -59.86 -17.63
C GLN A 74 -24.23 -59.57 -16.67
N SER A 75 -25.22 -58.73 -17.01
CA SER A 75 -26.13 -58.90 -18.12
C SER A 75 -27.04 -57.68 -18.22
N GLY A 76 -27.36 -57.23 -19.42
CA GLY A 76 -28.61 -56.51 -19.71
C GLY A 76 -29.78 -57.48 -19.86
N PRO A 77 -31.00 -57.05 -20.10
CA PRO A 77 -31.53 -56.95 -21.48
C PRO A 77 -32.47 -55.75 -21.66
N ARG A 78 -32.50 -55.16 -22.71
CA ARG A 78 -33.22 -55.07 -23.97
C ARG A 78 -34.67 -55.54 -23.97
N ALA A 79 -35.46 -54.70 -24.64
CA ALA A 79 -36.64 -54.96 -25.47
C ALA A 79 -37.97 -54.48 -24.87
N VAL A 80 -38.96 -54.04 -25.55
CA VAL A 80 -39.36 -54.04 -26.97
C VAL A 80 -40.65 -53.21 -27.05
N SER A 81 -40.70 -52.33 -28.03
CA SER A 81 -41.77 -52.02 -28.97
C SER A 81 -43.23 -52.29 -28.63
N GLY A 82 -44.06 -51.37 -29.06
CA GLY A 82 -45.46 -51.59 -29.43
C GLY A 82 -46.32 -50.35 -29.39
N GLY A 83 -46.54 -49.71 -30.53
CA GLY A 83 -47.69 -48.81 -30.72
C GLY A 83 -48.99 -49.60 -30.77
N PRO A 84 -50.17 -49.03 -30.89
CA PRO A 84 -50.53 -48.32 -32.12
C PRO A 84 -51.44 -47.06 -31.92
N SER A 85 -51.62 -46.39 -33.02
CA SER A 85 -52.42 -45.24 -33.39
C SER A 85 -53.91 -45.30 -32.98
N GLY A 86 -54.47 -44.07 -32.77
CA GLY A 86 -55.92 -43.85 -32.93
C GLY A 86 -56.38 -42.60 -32.19
N PRO A 87 -57.46 -41.97 -32.58
CA PRO A 87 -57.41 -40.78 -33.44
C PRO A 87 -57.78 -39.50 -32.68
N ASP A 88 -57.41 -38.37 -33.30
CA ASP A 88 -57.78 -37.00 -32.95
C ASP A 88 -59.30 -36.82 -32.77
N PRO A 89 -59.76 -36.05 -31.82
CA PRO A 89 -60.86 -35.16 -32.13
C PRO A 89 -60.66 -33.71 -31.63
N ALA A 90 -60.83 -32.82 -32.60
CA ALA A 90 -61.50 -31.55 -32.47
C ALA A 90 -61.01 -30.51 -31.48
N GLN A 91 -60.38 -29.50 -31.97
CA GLN A 91 -60.31 -28.15 -31.37
C GLN A 91 -61.69 -27.55 -31.18
N PRO A 92 -61.98 -26.87 -30.11
CA PRO A 92 -62.89 -25.75 -30.06
C PRO A 92 -62.09 -24.42 -30.03
N ARG A 93 -62.44 -23.59 -30.94
CA ARG A 93 -62.06 -22.21 -31.06
C ARG A 93 -62.57 -21.38 -29.89
N GLY A 94 -61.72 -20.43 -29.45
CA GLY A 94 -62.19 -19.12 -29.03
C GLY A 94 -62.43 -18.94 -27.55
N GLY A 95 -61.54 -18.31 -26.93
CA GLY A 95 -61.66 -17.61 -25.67
C GLY A 95 -60.41 -16.78 -25.43
N GLN A 96 -60.41 -15.58 -25.98
CA GLN A 96 -59.48 -14.56 -25.50
C GLN A 96 -59.80 -14.28 -24.05
N GLN A 97 -59.09 -14.99 -23.13
CA GLN A 97 -59.00 -14.54 -21.77
C GLN A 97 -58.11 -13.32 -21.76
N GLN A 98 -58.73 -12.14 -21.67
CA GLN A 98 -58.08 -10.93 -21.24
C GLN A 98 -57.44 -11.16 -19.90
N SER A 99 -56.12 -11.21 -19.89
CA SER A 99 -55.34 -11.17 -18.69
C SER A 99 -55.79 -9.93 -17.88
N PRO A 100 -56.04 -10.06 -16.56
CA PRO A 100 -56.32 -8.87 -15.75
C PRO A 100 -55.15 -7.90 -15.82
N PRO A 101 -55.41 -6.58 -15.80
CA PRO A 101 -54.31 -5.61 -15.83
C PRO A 101 -53.34 -5.93 -14.67
N ALA A 102 -52.07 -6.00 -15.05
CA ALA A 102 -51.00 -6.16 -14.06
C ALA A 102 -51.18 -5.10 -12.99
N VAL A 103 -51.55 -5.53 -11.80
CA VAL A 103 -51.49 -4.68 -10.62
C VAL A 103 -50.02 -4.31 -10.50
N HIS A 104 -49.71 -3.04 -10.82
CA HIS A 104 -48.39 -2.51 -10.60
C HIS A 104 -48.13 -2.61 -9.11
N ASP A 105 -47.38 -3.60 -8.71
CA ASP A 105 -46.95 -3.82 -7.36
C ASP A 105 -46.12 -2.59 -7.00
N LEU A 106 -46.71 -1.65 -6.30
CA LEU A 106 -46.04 -0.44 -5.78
C LEU A 106 -45.03 -0.95 -4.75
N SER A 107 -43.79 -1.17 -5.19
CA SER A 107 -42.74 -1.56 -4.28
C SER A 107 -42.63 -0.46 -3.21
N SER A 108 -42.49 -0.86 -1.95
CA SER A 108 -42.32 0.05 -0.81
C SER A 108 -41.16 1.04 -1.04
N ALA A 109 -40.17 0.70 -1.89
CA ALA A 109 -39.10 1.59 -2.32
C ALA A 109 -39.57 2.77 -3.20
N GLN A 110 -40.68 2.62 -3.96
CA GLN A 110 -41.24 3.69 -4.78
C GLN A 110 -42.18 4.62 -3.99
N LEU A 111 -42.69 4.15 -2.86
CA LEU A 111 -43.57 4.94 -1.99
C LEU A 111 -42.81 5.73 -0.92
N LEU A 112 -41.57 5.38 -0.64
CA LEU A 112 -40.73 6.10 0.30
C LEU A 112 -40.10 7.30 -0.42
N GLN A 113 -40.51 8.50 -0.05
CA GLN A 113 -39.77 9.70 -0.43
C GLN A 113 -38.33 9.57 0.01
N GLN A 114 -37.40 9.67 -0.92
CA GLN A 114 -35.97 9.71 -0.60
C GLN A 114 -35.69 10.94 0.27
N VAL A 115 -35.58 10.72 1.56
CA VAL A 115 -35.20 11.78 2.51
C VAL A 115 -33.78 12.23 2.16
N LYS A 116 -33.64 13.52 1.78
CA LYS A 116 -32.32 14.09 1.52
C LYS A 116 -31.45 13.97 2.77
N ARG A 117 -30.29 13.35 2.64
CA ARG A 117 -29.34 13.25 3.75
C ARG A 117 -28.89 14.65 4.19
N PRO A 118 -28.71 14.88 5.49
CA PRO A 118 -28.26 16.18 5.97
C PRO A 118 -26.80 16.44 5.55
N PRO A 119 -26.44 17.69 5.25
CA PRO A 119 -25.08 18.06 4.87
C PRO A 119 -24.13 17.89 6.05
N GLN A 120 -22.92 17.40 5.78
CA GLN A 120 -21.91 17.12 6.80
C GLN A 120 -20.86 18.23 6.93
N SER A 121 -20.72 19.08 5.90
CA SER A 121 -19.69 20.11 5.86
C SER A 121 -20.17 21.42 5.20
N GLY A 122 -19.38 22.47 5.35
CA GLY A 122 -19.55 23.74 4.66
C GLY A 122 -20.77 24.54 5.07
N TRP A 123 -21.11 25.58 4.26
CA TRP A 123 -22.22 26.52 4.50
C TRP A 123 -23.59 25.82 4.55
N ARG A 124 -23.75 24.70 3.82
CA ARG A 124 -25.00 23.90 3.85
C ARG A 124 -25.26 23.34 5.23
N ARG A 125 -24.21 22.85 5.93
CA ARG A 125 -24.34 22.43 7.33
C ARG A 125 -24.67 23.58 8.26
N ALA A 126 -24.04 24.74 8.04
CA ALA A 126 -24.35 25.92 8.85
C ALA A 126 -25.83 26.31 8.74
N ILE A 127 -26.42 26.34 7.55
CA ILE A 127 -27.88 26.60 7.34
C ILE A 127 -28.70 25.49 8.00
N TYR A 128 -28.33 24.22 7.83
CA TYR A 128 -29.08 23.12 8.44
C TYR A 128 -29.12 23.22 9.96
N VAL A 129 -27.99 23.53 10.59
CA VAL A 129 -27.90 23.70 12.04
C VAL A 129 -28.61 25.01 12.51
N ALA A 130 -28.35 26.12 11.83
CA ALA A 130 -28.95 27.41 12.16
C ALA A 130 -30.48 27.44 12.02
N SER A 131 -31.04 26.66 11.09
CA SER A 131 -32.49 26.49 10.92
C SER A 131 -33.13 25.50 11.91
N GLY A 132 -32.39 25.04 12.93
CA GLY A 132 -32.88 24.00 13.83
C GLY A 132 -33.20 22.69 13.14
N ARG A 133 -32.46 22.35 12.06
CA ARG A 133 -32.62 21.14 11.22
C ARG A 133 -33.92 21.11 10.38
N THR A 134 -34.61 22.22 10.28
CA THR A 134 -35.85 22.29 9.49
C THR A 134 -35.60 22.46 7.99
N ILE A 135 -34.52 23.17 7.60
CA ILE A 135 -34.14 23.37 6.21
C ILE A 135 -32.96 22.40 5.89
N ASN A 136 -33.23 21.38 5.09
CA ASN A 136 -32.21 20.44 4.65
C ASN A 136 -31.81 20.73 3.20
N PRO A 137 -30.68 21.46 2.95
CA PRO A 137 -30.19 21.73 1.59
C PRO A 137 -29.56 20.51 0.89
N GLY A 138 -29.50 19.38 1.56
CA GLY A 138 -28.89 18.17 1.05
C GLY A 138 -27.35 18.16 1.14
N GLU A 139 -26.76 17.00 0.88
CA GLU A 139 -25.30 16.80 0.84
C GLU A 139 -24.65 17.68 -0.24
N SER A 140 -23.41 18.12 -0.02
CA SER A 140 -22.58 18.71 -1.06
C SER A 140 -21.96 17.62 -1.94
N GLU A 141 -21.50 17.95 -3.15
CA GLU A 141 -20.78 17.00 -4.01
C GLU A 141 -19.55 16.42 -3.29
N ALA A 142 -18.83 17.24 -2.52
CA ALA A 142 -17.70 16.78 -1.72
C ALA A 142 -18.11 15.81 -0.60
N ASP A 143 -19.27 16.02 0.04
CA ASP A 143 -19.79 15.08 1.05
C ASP A 143 -20.20 13.74 0.40
N VAL A 144 -20.80 13.80 -0.79
CA VAL A 144 -21.15 12.60 -1.58
C VAL A 144 -19.90 11.84 -1.97
N GLN A 145 -18.91 12.51 -2.57
CA GLN A 145 -17.63 11.91 -2.95
C GLN A 145 -16.94 11.25 -1.75
N ARG A 146 -16.84 11.98 -0.63
CA ARG A 146 -16.23 11.44 0.59
C ARG A 146 -16.97 10.20 1.09
N ARG A 147 -18.29 10.20 1.08
CA ARG A 147 -19.11 9.06 1.51
C ARG A 147 -18.91 7.84 0.61
N GLU A 148 -18.82 8.06 -0.71
CA GLU A 148 -18.56 7.00 -1.68
C GLU A 148 -17.18 6.38 -1.48
N LEU A 149 -16.15 7.22 -1.26
CA LEU A 149 -14.81 6.73 -0.93
C LEU A 149 -14.80 5.92 0.37
N ILE A 150 -15.48 6.40 1.42
CA ILE A 150 -15.60 5.65 2.69
C ILE A 150 -16.34 4.32 2.47
N ALA A 151 -17.38 4.29 1.64
CA ALA A 151 -18.09 3.05 1.33
C ALA A 151 -17.18 2.03 0.61
N ARG A 152 -16.33 2.49 -0.34
CA ARG A 152 -15.31 1.65 -0.99
C ARG A 152 -14.26 1.16 -0.01
N ILE A 153 -13.78 2.03 0.90
CA ILE A 153 -12.82 1.63 1.95
C ILE A 153 -13.40 0.54 2.84
N ASN A 154 -14.71 0.58 3.13
CA ASN A 154 -15.39 -0.37 4.00
C ASN A 154 -15.92 -1.62 3.29
N GLN A 155 -15.44 -1.92 2.08
CA GLN A 155 -15.75 -3.19 1.44
C GLN A 155 -15.33 -4.38 2.30
N SER A 156 -16.04 -5.50 2.17
CA SER A 156 -15.75 -6.69 2.97
C SER A 156 -14.35 -7.23 2.65
N LEU A 157 -13.63 -7.53 3.72
CA LEU A 157 -12.32 -8.18 3.67
C LEU A 157 -12.41 -9.50 4.42
N HIS A 158 -11.97 -10.56 3.77
CA HIS A 158 -11.91 -11.89 4.38
C HIS A 158 -10.44 -12.29 4.59
N GLY A 159 -10.10 -12.60 5.84
CA GLY A 159 -8.73 -12.94 6.21
C GLY A 159 -7.83 -11.71 6.37
N CYS A 160 -6.55 -11.89 6.06
CA CYS A 160 -5.53 -10.84 6.16
C CYS A 160 -5.10 -10.36 4.76
N TYR A 161 -5.06 -9.06 4.53
CA TYR A 161 -4.60 -8.44 3.29
C TYR A 161 -3.24 -7.78 3.48
N LYS A 162 -2.28 -8.16 2.67
CA LYS A 162 -0.88 -7.78 2.81
C LYS A 162 -0.48 -6.82 1.70
N ILE A 163 -0.06 -5.62 2.07
CA ILE A 163 0.30 -4.53 1.16
C ILE A 163 1.78 -4.22 1.32
N ALA A 164 2.57 -4.37 0.27
CA ALA A 164 3.97 -3.97 0.29
C ALA A 164 4.16 -2.57 -0.32
N MET A 165 4.84 -1.71 0.42
CA MET A 165 5.16 -0.34 0.02
C MET A 165 6.57 -0.28 -0.52
N LEU A 166 6.73 0.01 -1.80
CA LEU A 166 8.02 -0.07 -2.51
C LEU A 166 8.47 1.28 -3.07
N SER A 167 9.77 1.51 -3.05
CA SER A 167 10.44 2.61 -3.75
C SER A 167 11.93 2.33 -3.81
N LEU A 168 12.55 2.47 -4.99
CA LEU A 168 14.02 2.40 -5.15
C LEU A 168 14.74 3.69 -4.75
N LYS A 169 14.00 4.76 -4.48
CA LYS A 169 14.59 6.06 -4.14
C LYS A 169 14.20 6.47 -2.73
N GLY A 170 15.20 6.86 -1.93
CA GLY A 170 14.98 7.49 -0.63
C GLY A 170 14.32 8.87 -0.74
N GLY A 171 13.56 9.28 0.28
CA GLY A 171 12.97 10.62 0.37
C GLY A 171 11.78 10.88 -0.55
N VAL A 172 11.15 9.85 -1.15
CA VAL A 172 9.91 10.00 -1.95
C VAL A 172 8.64 9.99 -1.09
N GLY A 173 8.77 9.81 0.22
CA GLY A 173 7.66 9.78 1.15
C GLY A 173 7.02 8.39 1.31
N LYS A 174 7.76 7.29 1.08
CA LYS A 174 7.25 5.92 1.23
C LYS A 174 6.71 5.67 2.63
N THR A 175 7.51 5.83 3.68
CA THR A 175 7.12 5.65 5.08
C THR A 175 5.95 6.55 5.49
N THR A 176 5.95 7.81 5.01
CA THR A 176 4.85 8.76 5.21
C THR A 176 3.56 8.24 4.56
N THR A 177 3.65 7.74 3.31
CA THR A 177 2.50 7.16 2.61
C THR A 177 2.01 5.88 3.31
N THR A 178 2.93 5.03 3.79
CA THR A 178 2.61 3.82 4.57
C THR A 178 1.78 4.17 5.80
N THR A 179 2.27 5.13 6.59
CA THR A 179 1.58 5.57 7.81
C THR A 179 0.24 6.24 7.51
N THR A 180 0.19 7.13 6.52
CA THR A 180 -1.06 7.83 6.13
C THR A 180 -2.12 6.84 5.64
N LEU A 181 -1.74 5.89 4.79
CA LEU A 181 -2.64 4.84 4.28
C LEU A 181 -3.12 3.93 5.42
N GLY A 182 -2.20 3.44 6.25
CA GLY A 182 -2.51 2.60 7.40
C GLY A 182 -3.41 3.30 8.42
N SER A 183 -3.12 4.57 8.73
CA SER A 183 -3.94 5.41 9.60
C SER A 183 -5.34 5.63 9.04
N THR A 184 -5.46 5.82 7.72
CA THR A 184 -6.76 5.98 7.05
C THR A 184 -7.59 4.70 7.17
N PHE A 185 -7.00 3.53 6.92
CA PHE A 185 -7.69 2.25 7.14
C PHE A 185 -8.09 2.06 8.60
N ALA A 186 -7.16 2.25 9.52
CA ALA A 186 -7.39 2.02 10.95
C ALA A 186 -8.47 2.95 11.53
N SER A 187 -8.58 4.20 11.04
CA SER A 187 -9.57 5.16 11.51
C SER A 187 -10.99 4.91 10.97
N LEU A 188 -11.11 4.37 9.75
CA LEU A 188 -12.38 4.23 9.05
C LEU A 188 -12.97 2.81 9.11
N ARG A 189 -12.12 1.79 9.21
CA ARG A 189 -12.54 0.41 9.30
C ARG A 189 -12.57 -0.06 10.76
N GLY A 190 -13.39 -1.06 11.04
CA GLY A 190 -13.40 -1.74 12.35
C GLY A 190 -12.27 -2.76 12.51
N ASP A 191 -11.52 -3.00 11.44
CA ASP A 191 -10.45 -4.00 11.37
C ASP A 191 -9.19 -3.54 12.12
N ARG A 192 -8.36 -4.51 12.49
CA ARG A 192 -7.02 -4.24 13.03
C ARG A 192 -6.03 -4.07 11.90
N VAL A 193 -5.30 -2.96 11.94
CA VAL A 193 -4.33 -2.57 10.91
C VAL A 193 -2.97 -2.38 11.54
N ILE A 194 -1.95 -3.04 10.99
CA ILE A 194 -0.57 -2.91 11.43
C ILE A 194 0.33 -2.52 10.26
N ALA A 195 1.33 -1.68 10.53
CA ALA A 195 2.44 -1.42 9.63
C ALA A 195 3.72 -2.02 10.22
N VAL A 196 4.46 -2.75 9.39
CA VAL A 196 5.72 -3.41 9.76
C VAL A 196 6.86 -2.69 9.06
N ASP A 197 7.86 -2.31 9.82
CA ASP A 197 9.09 -1.75 9.29
C ASP A 197 10.03 -2.89 8.86
N ALA A 198 10.15 -3.08 7.55
CA ALA A 198 11.04 -4.06 6.93
C ALA A 198 12.26 -3.39 6.26
N ASN A 199 12.62 -2.17 6.71
CA ASN A 199 13.77 -1.46 6.20
C ASN A 199 15.06 -1.92 6.89
N PRO A 200 16.04 -2.50 6.16
CA PRO A 200 17.31 -2.94 6.74
C PRO A 200 18.24 -1.79 7.13
N ASP A 201 18.00 -0.60 6.56
CA ASP A 201 18.89 0.57 6.70
C ASP A 201 18.42 1.51 7.82
N ARG A 202 18.07 1.03 8.98
CA ARG A 202 17.51 1.84 10.06
C ARG A 202 16.11 2.41 9.74
N GLY A 203 15.10 1.62 10.02
CA GLY A 203 13.72 2.01 9.79
C GLY A 203 13.28 3.25 10.56
N THR A 204 12.43 4.04 9.95
CA THR A 204 11.89 5.28 10.52
C THR A 204 10.38 5.23 10.76
N LEU A 205 9.77 4.06 10.55
CA LEU A 205 8.32 3.91 10.66
C LEU A 205 7.82 4.18 12.08
N SER A 206 8.57 3.73 13.10
CA SER A 206 8.25 3.94 14.52
C SER A 206 8.25 5.41 14.94
N GLN A 207 8.88 6.31 14.16
CA GLN A 207 8.91 7.75 14.43
C GLN A 207 7.65 8.46 13.90
N LYS A 208 6.73 7.74 13.25
CA LYS A 208 5.53 8.31 12.63
C LYS A 208 4.30 8.29 13.51
N ILE A 209 4.39 7.69 14.67
CA ILE A 209 3.36 7.69 15.73
C ILE A 209 4.03 7.82 17.10
N PRO A 210 3.30 8.18 18.17
CA PRO A 210 3.82 8.15 19.53
C PRO A 210 4.38 6.78 19.88
N LEU A 211 5.61 6.76 20.40
CA LEU A 211 6.29 5.53 20.78
C LEU A 211 5.79 5.03 22.13
N GLU A 212 5.21 3.83 22.19
CA GLU A 212 4.73 3.19 23.42
C GLU A 212 5.67 2.07 23.90
N THR A 213 6.43 1.47 22.98
CA THR A 213 7.37 0.40 23.29
C THR A 213 8.63 0.50 22.42
N THR A 214 9.75 0.06 22.97
CA THR A 214 11.02 -0.10 22.23
C THR A 214 11.19 -1.51 21.65
N ALA A 215 10.15 -2.34 21.75
CA ALA A 215 10.17 -3.68 21.16
C ALA A 215 10.25 -3.59 19.63
N THR A 216 10.98 -4.53 19.03
CA THR A 216 11.21 -4.62 17.61
C THR A 216 10.71 -5.95 17.06
N VAL A 217 10.70 -6.11 15.73
CA VAL A 217 10.37 -7.35 15.07
C VAL A 217 11.20 -8.53 15.59
N ARG A 218 12.45 -8.29 16.00
CA ARG A 218 13.34 -9.31 16.54
C ARG A 218 12.87 -9.79 17.92
N HIS A 219 12.42 -8.89 18.77
CA HIS A 219 11.82 -9.24 20.08
C HIS A 219 10.55 -10.07 19.87
N LEU A 220 9.72 -9.68 18.92
CA LEU A 220 8.52 -10.43 18.54
C LEU A 220 8.86 -11.87 18.12
N LEU A 221 9.83 -12.05 17.21
CA LEU A 221 10.23 -13.36 16.70
C LEU A 221 10.85 -14.24 17.79
N ARG A 222 11.67 -13.66 18.68
CA ARG A 222 12.25 -14.39 19.82
C ARG A 222 11.17 -14.98 20.73
N ASP A 223 10.10 -14.21 20.95
CA ASP A 223 9.05 -14.56 21.90
C ASP A 223 7.79 -15.17 21.20
N ALA A 224 7.85 -15.44 19.89
CA ALA A 224 6.73 -15.86 19.06
C ALA A 224 5.96 -17.07 19.62
N SER A 225 6.65 -18.04 20.23
CA SER A 225 6.03 -19.23 20.85
C SER A 225 5.14 -18.91 22.06
N ARG A 226 5.29 -17.73 22.65
CA ARG A 226 4.51 -17.27 23.82
C ARG A 226 3.30 -16.46 23.45
N ILE A 227 3.22 -15.95 22.21
CA ILE A 227 2.14 -15.10 21.73
C ILE A 227 0.94 -15.97 21.37
N ARG A 228 -0.15 -15.84 22.10
CA ARG A 228 -1.38 -16.65 21.95
C ARG A 228 -2.62 -15.81 21.69
N LYS A 229 -2.63 -14.56 22.10
CA LYS A 229 -3.76 -13.66 22.02
C LYS A 229 -3.32 -12.26 21.61
N TYR A 230 -4.28 -11.46 21.17
CA TYR A 230 -4.00 -10.10 20.69
C TYR A 230 -3.29 -9.22 21.74
N SER A 231 -3.64 -9.34 23.03
CA SER A 231 -2.94 -8.57 24.07
C SER A 231 -1.46 -8.90 24.19
N ASP A 232 -1.05 -10.10 23.80
CA ASP A 232 0.36 -10.49 23.86
C ASP A 232 1.14 -9.80 22.74
N ILE A 233 0.60 -9.82 21.49
CA ILE A 233 1.27 -9.16 20.35
C ILE A 233 1.26 -7.64 20.50
N ARG A 234 0.21 -7.06 21.09
CA ARG A 234 0.08 -5.62 21.33
C ARG A 234 1.21 -5.05 22.19
N SER A 235 1.85 -5.86 23.03
CA SER A 235 3.01 -5.41 23.85
C SER A 235 4.27 -5.17 23.02
N TYR A 236 4.32 -5.59 21.76
CA TYR A 236 5.44 -5.37 20.83
C TYR A 236 5.17 -4.24 19.83
N THR A 237 3.99 -3.63 19.86
CA THR A 237 3.58 -2.59 18.91
C THR A 237 3.33 -1.27 19.62
N SER A 238 3.56 -0.16 18.94
CA SER A 238 3.06 1.16 19.33
C SER A 238 1.79 1.49 18.55
N GLN A 239 0.84 2.20 19.16
CA GLN A 239 -0.44 2.54 18.51
C GLN A 239 -0.64 4.05 18.45
N GLY A 240 -0.90 4.56 17.24
CA GLY A 240 -1.22 5.96 17.01
C GLY A 240 -2.68 6.33 17.33
N PRO A 241 -3.01 7.63 17.32
CA PRO A 241 -4.38 8.13 17.56
C PRO A 241 -5.40 7.57 16.56
N SER A 242 -4.99 7.25 15.34
CA SER A 242 -5.80 6.61 14.30
C SER A 242 -6.11 5.13 14.57
N ARG A 243 -5.54 4.53 15.61
CA ARG A 243 -5.53 3.10 15.94
C ARG A 243 -4.62 2.26 15.03
N LEU A 244 -3.84 2.88 14.15
CA LEU A 244 -2.79 2.17 13.43
C LEU A 244 -1.74 1.68 14.43
N GLU A 245 -1.38 0.41 14.35
CA GLU A 245 -0.27 -0.15 15.09
C GLU A 245 0.98 -0.22 14.23
N ILE A 246 2.13 -0.02 14.85
CA ILE A 246 3.44 -0.11 14.18
C ILE A 246 4.32 -1.09 14.94
N LEU A 247 4.88 -2.04 14.19
CA LEU A 247 5.96 -2.92 14.63
C LEU A 247 7.28 -2.37 14.08
N ALA A 248 8.14 -1.93 14.99
CA ALA A 248 9.41 -1.29 14.66
C ALA A 248 10.45 -2.30 14.16
N SER A 249 11.33 -1.85 13.26
CA SER A 249 12.57 -2.56 12.92
C SER A 249 13.64 -2.35 13.97
N GLU A 250 14.72 -3.13 13.86
CA GLU A 250 15.91 -2.94 14.68
C GLU A 250 16.61 -1.61 14.32
N GLN A 251 17.15 -0.94 15.31
CA GLN A 251 17.82 0.35 15.13
C GLN A 251 19.32 0.23 14.85
N ASP A 252 19.91 -0.92 15.19
CA ASP A 252 21.30 -1.23 14.87
C ASP A 252 21.38 -1.81 13.44
N PRO A 253 22.05 -1.12 12.49
CA PRO A 253 22.15 -1.58 11.10
C PRO A 253 22.78 -2.98 10.97
N ALA A 254 23.81 -3.27 11.78
CA ALA A 254 24.48 -4.58 11.73
C ALA A 254 23.54 -5.74 12.14
N VAL A 255 22.56 -5.44 13.00
CA VAL A 255 21.55 -6.40 13.44
C VAL A 255 20.36 -6.39 12.46
N SER A 256 20.04 -5.26 11.87
CA SER A 256 18.95 -5.11 10.91
C SER A 256 19.22 -5.81 9.58
N GLU A 257 20.47 -5.82 9.10
CA GLU A 257 20.89 -6.56 7.90
C GLU A 257 20.63 -8.08 8.00
N ALA A 258 20.53 -8.60 9.22
CA ALA A 258 20.23 -10.01 9.47
C ALA A 258 18.73 -10.36 9.37
N TYR A 259 17.84 -9.40 9.04
CA TYR A 259 16.42 -9.68 8.83
C TYR A 259 16.21 -10.40 7.49
N SER A 260 16.01 -11.70 7.59
CA SER A 260 15.99 -12.61 6.44
C SER A 260 14.59 -12.76 5.83
N GLU A 261 14.51 -13.43 4.68
CA GLU A 261 13.25 -13.87 4.07
C GLU A 261 12.42 -14.71 5.05
N ASP A 262 13.05 -15.65 5.75
CA ASP A 262 12.40 -16.54 6.71
C ASP A 262 11.87 -15.78 7.93
N ASP A 263 12.65 -14.82 8.45
CA ASP A 263 12.20 -13.98 9.55
C ASP A 263 10.99 -13.14 9.14
N TYR A 264 10.97 -12.59 7.93
CA TYR A 264 9.81 -11.87 7.40
C TYR A 264 8.58 -12.78 7.30
N ARG A 265 8.72 -13.97 6.71
CA ARG A 265 7.62 -14.93 6.59
C ARG A 265 7.03 -15.28 7.97
N ARG A 266 7.90 -15.64 8.92
CA ARG A 266 7.48 -15.94 10.30
C ARG A 266 6.79 -14.75 10.98
N THR A 267 7.26 -13.53 10.71
CA THR A 267 6.63 -12.31 11.23
C THR A 267 5.21 -12.18 10.67
N VAL A 268 5.05 -12.26 9.36
CA VAL A 268 3.75 -12.09 8.70
C VAL A 268 2.79 -13.23 9.05
N ASP A 269 3.27 -14.46 9.11
CA ASP A 269 2.47 -15.63 9.54
C ASP A 269 1.91 -15.45 10.96
N LEU A 270 2.70 -14.84 11.86
CA LEU A 270 2.22 -14.52 13.19
C LEU A 270 1.20 -13.37 13.18
N LEU A 271 1.48 -12.31 12.40
CA LEU A 271 0.61 -11.12 12.34
C LEU A 271 -0.75 -11.41 11.74
N GLU A 272 -0.83 -12.25 10.70
CA GLU A 272 -2.11 -12.56 10.02
C GLU A 272 -3.15 -13.24 10.92
N HIS A 273 -2.74 -13.83 12.05
CA HIS A 273 -3.66 -14.36 13.06
C HIS A 273 -4.38 -13.27 13.88
N PHE A 274 -3.83 -12.05 13.89
CA PHE A 274 -4.32 -10.98 14.76
C PHE A 274 -4.78 -9.74 14.02
N TYR A 275 -4.29 -9.53 12.79
CA TYR A 275 -4.56 -8.33 11.99
C TYR A 275 -5.22 -8.68 10.66
N ASN A 276 -6.10 -7.79 10.21
CA ASN A 276 -6.80 -7.93 8.94
C ASN A 276 -6.04 -7.23 7.78
N ILE A 277 -5.26 -6.19 8.10
CA ILE A 277 -4.44 -5.48 7.12
C ILE A 277 -3.04 -5.36 7.67
N VAL A 278 -2.05 -5.82 6.89
CA VAL A 278 -0.62 -5.68 7.16
C VAL A 278 0.01 -4.84 6.06
N LEU A 279 0.56 -3.69 6.41
CA LEU A 279 1.36 -2.87 5.50
C LEU A 279 2.84 -3.12 5.80
N THR A 280 3.63 -3.40 4.79
CA THR A 280 5.08 -3.58 4.94
C THR A 280 5.81 -2.38 4.34
N ASP A 281 6.45 -1.58 5.18
CA ASP A 281 7.30 -0.47 4.74
C ASP A 281 8.70 -1.01 4.39
N CYS A 282 8.94 -1.24 3.10
CA CYS A 282 10.18 -1.85 2.63
C CYS A 282 11.34 -0.84 2.61
N GLY A 283 12.58 -1.32 2.65
CA GLY A 283 13.75 -0.52 2.34
C GLY A 283 13.77 -0.04 0.88
N THR A 284 14.83 0.69 0.51
CA THR A 284 15.05 1.14 -0.88
C THR A 284 15.76 0.10 -1.74
N GLY A 285 16.26 -0.99 -1.15
CA GLY A 285 16.98 -2.07 -1.84
C GLY A 285 16.07 -3.24 -2.21
N LEU A 286 15.83 -3.48 -3.51
CA LEU A 286 15.07 -4.65 -3.96
C LEU A 286 15.84 -5.98 -3.79
N MET A 287 17.15 -5.91 -3.61
CA MET A 287 18.03 -7.08 -3.46
C MET A 287 18.20 -7.52 -2.00
N HIS A 288 17.54 -6.87 -1.05
CA HIS A 288 17.60 -7.25 0.35
C HIS A 288 17.02 -8.65 0.59
N SER A 289 17.59 -9.40 1.53
CA SER A 289 17.21 -10.79 1.80
C SER A 289 15.72 -10.99 2.10
N ALA A 290 15.07 -10.05 2.83
CA ALA A 290 13.66 -10.14 3.13
C ALA A 290 12.74 -9.82 1.94
N MET A 291 13.22 -9.15 0.88
CA MET A 291 12.38 -8.65 -0.21
C MET A 291 11.62 -9.75 -0.93
N LYS A 292 12.28 -10.89 -1.18
CA LYS A 292 11.62 -12.03 -1.80
C LYS A 292 10.43 -12.51 -0.94
N GLY A 293 10.61 -12.62 0.37
CA GLY A 293 9.53 -12.97 1.30
C GLY A 293 8.38 -11.95 1.27
N VAL A 294 8.71 -10.65 1.17
CA VAL A 294 7.71 -9.58 1.05
C VAL A 294 6.88 -9.74 -0.23
N LEU A 295 7.54 -9.89 -1.38
CA LEU A 295 6.87 -9.97 -2.68
C LEU A 295 6.04 -11.25 -2.84
N ASP A 296 6.53 -12.38 -2.34
CA ASP A 296 5.83 -13.67 -2.39
C ASP A 296 4.57 -13.67 -1.51
N ASN A 297 4.54 -12.87 -0.44
CA ASN A 297 3.41 -12.80 0.48
C ASN A 297 2.45 -11.62 0.19
N ALA A 298 2.86 -10.64 -0.60
CA ALA A 298 2.04 -9.47 -0.87
C ALA A 298 0.81 -9.80 -1.73
N ASP A 299 -0.35 -9.29 -1.35
CA ASP A 299 -1.57 -9.32 -2.15
C ASP A 299 -1.62 -8.15 -3.13
N SER A 300 -1.00 -7.02 -2.78
CA SER A 300 -0.91 -5.82 -3.61
C SER A 300 0.37 -5.04 -3.31
N LEU A 301 0.81 -4.26 -4.29
CA LEU A 301 1.93 -3.33 -4.14
C LEU A 301 1.45 -1.88 -4.22
N VAL A 302 2.09 -1.03 -3.45
CA VAL A 302 2.01 0.43 -3.60
C VAL A 302 3.40 0.93 -3.96
N ILE A 303 3.57 1.41 -5.20
CA ILE A 303 4.83 1.90 -5.73
C ILE A 303 4.89 3.41 -5.55
N VAL A 304 5.71 3.88 -4.62
CA VAL A 304 5.78 5.31 -4.27
C VAL A 304 6.87 6.00 -5.09
N SER A 305 6.47 7.02 -5.83
CA SER A 305 7.30 7.92 -6.62
C SER A 305 7.15 9.35 -6.13
N SER A 306 8.17 10.17 -6.31
CA SER A 306 8.00 11.61 -6.18
C SER A 306 7.66 12.24 -7.54
N GLY A 307 7.05 13.44 -7.52
CA GLY A 307 6.76 14.25 -8.71
C GLY A 307 8.00 14.83 -9.40
N SER A 308 9.13 14.12 -9.36
CA SER A 308 10.40 14.50 -10.02
C SER A 308 10.76 13.51 -11.12
N ILE A 309 11.57 13.93 -12.09
CA ILE A 309 12.06 13.04 -13.16
C ILE A 309 12.78 11.82 -12.57
N ASP A 310 13.65 12.03 -11.59
CA ASP A 310 14.39 10.94 -10.96
C ASP A 310 13.49 9.99 -10.17
N GLY A 311 12.45 10.52 -9.49
CA GLY A 311 11.45 9.70 -8.81
C GLY A 311 10.68 8.82 -9.78
N ALA A 312 10.24 9.40 -10.90
CA ALA A 312 9.52 8.67 -11.95
C ALA A 312 10.40 7.57 -12.58
N ARG A 313 11.67 7.89 -12.90
CA ARG A 313 12.64 6.90 -13.44
C ARG A 313 12.90 5.76 -12.46
N SER A 314 13.08 6.09 -11.18
CA SER A 314 13.31 5.10 -10.13
C SER A 314 12.09 4.17 -9.97
N ALA A 315 10.87 4.71 -9.97
CA ALA A 315 9.65 3.91 -9.88
C ALA A 315 9.46 3.05 -11.14
N SER A 316 9.77 3.56 -12.34
CA SER A 316 9.77 2.76 -13.58
C SER A 316 10.76 1.59 -13.50
N ALA A 317 11.99 1.85 -13.02
CA ALA A 317 12.99 0.80 -12.82
C ALA A 317 12.54 -0.24 -11.78
N THR A 318 11.77 0.17 -10.74
CA THR A 318 11.14 -0.78 -9.81
C THR A 318 10.21 -1.73 -10.54
N LEU A 319 9.32 -1.18 -11.38
CA LEU A 319 8.37 -1.97 -12.16
C LEU A 319 9.08 -2.91 -13.15
N ASP A 320 10.14 -2.41 -13.84
CA ASP A 320 10.93 -3.21 -14.78
C ASP A 320 11.62 -4.39 -14.08
N TRP A 321 12.15 -4.13 -12.90
CA TRP A 321 12.78 -5.18 -12.08
C TRP A 321 11.76 -6.24 -11.64
N LEU A 322 10.58 -5.82 -11.18
CA LEU A 322 9.50 -6.73 -10.78
C LEU A 322 9.03 -7.60 -11.95
N ASP A 323 8.85 -7.02 -13.13
CA ASP A 323 8.47 -7.75 -14.35
C ASP A 323 9.51 -8.78 -14.75
N ALA A 324 10.81 -8.42 -14.67
CA ALA A 324 11.93 -9.30 -14.99
C ALA A 324 12.09 -10.46 -14.00
N HIS A 325 11.63 -10.30 -12.75
CA HIS A 325 11.72 -11.31 -11.70
C HIS A 325 10.44 -12.12 -11.48
N GLY A 326 9.49 -12.07 -12.42
CA GLY A 326 8.30 -12.92 -12.40
C GLY A 326 7.10 -12.33 -11.64
N TYR A 327 7.17 -11.10 -11.15
CA TYR A 327 6.09 -10.44 -10.40
C TYR A 327 5.15 -9.61 -11.26
N ARG A 328 5.05 -9.89 -12.58
CA ARG A 328 4.20 -9.15 -13.53
C ARG A 328 2.74 -9.06 -13.09
N GLU A 329 2.18 -10.14 -12.57
CA GLU A 329 0.79 -10.15 -12.10
C GLU A 329 0.61 -9.19 -10.91
N LEU A 330 1.59 -9.18 -10.00
CA LEU A 330 1.58 -8.28 -8.86
C LEU A 330 1.74 -6.80 -9.29
N VAL A 331 2.56 -6.53 -10.32
CA VAL A 331 2.65 -5.21 -10.96
C VAL A 331 1.31 -4.78 -11.54
N GLY A 332 0.62 -5.66 -12.28
CA GLY A 332 -0.69 -5.38 -12.86
C GLY A 332 -1.77 -5.05 -11.82
N ARG A 333 -1.61 -5.48 -10.56
CA ARG A 333 -2.50 -5.17 -9.43
C ARG A 333 -2.01 -3.99 -8.58
N SER A 334 -0.82 -3.47 -8.84
CA SER A 334 -0.21 -2.41 -8.04
C SER A 334 -0.92 -1.07 -8.20
N VAL A 335 -0.73 -0.22 -7.21
CA VAL A 335 -1.12 1.20 -7.24
C VAL A 335 0.14 2.04 -7.25
N ALA A 336 0.31 2.87 -8.27
CA ALA A 336 1.38 3.85 -8.27
C ALA A 336 0.94 5.12 -7.54
N VAL A 337 1.79 5.63 -6.65
CA VAL A 337 1.55 6.88 -5.92
C VAL A 337 2.57 7.91 -6.35
N ILE A 338 2.11 9.04 -6.89
CA ILE A 338 2.93 10.20 -7.21
C ILE A 338 2.78 11.20 -6.05
N ASN A 339 3.82 11.27 -5.22
CA ASN A 339 3.82 12.09 -4.02
C ASN A 339 4.51 13.43 -4.27
N SER A 340 3.85 14.53 -3.93
CA SER A 340 4.39 15.88 -4.00
C SER A 340 5.10 16.22 -2.69
N VAL A 341 6.40 15.90 -2.61
CA VAL A 341 7.22 16.11 -1.40
C VAL A 341 7.74 17.56 -1.26
N ARG A 342 7.33 18.47 -2.13
CA ARG A 342 7.72 19.88 -2.12
C ARG A 342 6.55 20.77 -2.55
N PRO A 343 6.47 22.04 -2.07
CA PRO A 343 5.35 22.95 -2.36
C PRO A 343 5.14 23.25 -3.84
N ARG A 344 6.20 23.21 -4.63
CA ARG A 344 6.14 23.42 -6.08
C ARG A 344 6.64 22.17 -6.77
N ALA A 345 5.74 21.50 -7.46
CA ALA A 345 6.14 20.56 -8.50
C ALA A 345 7.02 21.32 -9.48
N GLY A 346 8.24 20.80 -9.76
CA GLY A 346 9.11 21.38 -10.78
C GLY A 346 8.39 21.44 -12.14
N LYS A 347 9.12 21.73 -13.22
CA LYS A 347 8.59 21.72 -14.61
C LYS A 347 8.24 20.30 -15.12
N VAL A 348 7.93 19.36 -14.22
CA VAL A 348 7.59 17.98 -14.57
C VAL A 348 6.11 17.90 -14.90
N ASP A 349 5.80 17.37 -16.06
CA ASP A 349 4.44 17.06 -16.49
C ASP A 349 3.95 15.81 -15.73
N LEU A 350 3.22 16.03 -14.65
CA LEU A 350 2.69 14.94 -13.79
C LEU A 350 1.61 14.12 -14.50
N ASP A 351 0.95 14.65 -15.54
CA ASP A 351 -0.03 13.91 -16.31
C ASP A 351 0.64 12.86 -17.18
N ARG A 352 1.77 13.21 -17.80
CA ARG A 352 2.59 12.25 -18.55
C ARG A 352 3.17 11.16 -17.65
N VAL A 353 3.65 11.55 -16.46
CA VAL A 353 4.13 10.57 -15.47
C VAL A 353 2.99 9.63 -15.04
N GLY A 354 1.80 10.20 -14.77
CA GLY A 354 0.62 9.42 -14.43
C GLY A 354 0.21 8.47 -15.55
N ALA A 355 0.16 8.93 -16.80
CA ALA A 355 -0.16 8.10 -17.96
C ALA A 355 0.84 6.94 -18.15
N HIS A 356 2.15 7.19 -17.91
CA HIS A 356 3.18 6.16 -17.96
C HIS A 356 2.92 5.03 -16.94
N PHE A 357 2.59 5.38 -15.69
CA PHE A 357 2.28 4.37 -14.68
C PHE A 357 0.92 3.69 -14.90
N ALA A 358 -0.07 4.42 -15.40
CA ALA A 358 -1.40 3.86 -15.70
C ALA A 358 -1.37 2.77 -16.79
N ALA A 359 -0.35 2.77 -17.64
CA ALA A 359 -0.15 1.71 -18.65
C ALA A 359 0.32 0.37 -18.05
N ARG A 360 0.82 0.36 -16.81
CA ARG A 360 1.44 -0.82 -16.17
C ARG A 360 0.77 -1.22 -14.86
N CYS A 361 0.37 -0.24 -14.07
CA CYS A 361 -0.26 -0.41 -12.77
C CYS A 361 -1.79 -0.36 -12.92
N ARG A 362 -2.49 -0.99 -12.00
CA ARG A 362 -3.96 -0.95 -11.95
C ARG A 362 -4.51 0.46 -11.79
N ALA A 363 -3.85 1.27 -10.99
CA ALA A 363 -4.28 2.64 -10.73
C ALA A 363 -3.10 3.56 -10.41
N VAL A 364 -3.34 4.86 -10.55
CA VAL A 364 -2.40 5.91 -10.17
C VAL A 364 -3.10 6.90 -9.26
N CYS A 365 -2.54 7.13 -8.07
CA CYS A 365 -3.00 8.12 -7.11
C CYS A 365 -1.97 9.24 -6.99
N ARG A 366 -2.43 10.46 -6.69
CA ARG A 366 -1.57 11.62 -6.45
C ARG A 366 -1.80 12.14 -5.06
N ILE A 367 -0.72 12.31 -4.31
CA ILE A 367 -0.77 12.95 -2.99
C ILE A 367 -0.20 14.35 -3.16
N PRO A 368 -1.00 15.41 -2.98
CA PRO A 368 -0.52 16.78 -3.05
C PRO A 368 0.45 17.08 -1.91
N PHE A 369 1.21 18.16 -2.07
CA PHE A 369 2.05 18.66 -1.00
C PHE A 369 1.19 19.04 0.22
N ASP A 370 1.67 18.70 1.39
CA ASP A 370 1.05 19.01 2.66
C ASP A 370 2.13 19.33 3.69
N GLU A 371 2.00 20.47 4.37
CA GLU A 371 2.99 20.96 5.33
C GLU A 371 3.19 19.99 6.50
N HIS A 372 2.11 19.38 6.99
CA HIS A 372 2.20 18.40 8.07
C HIS A 372 2.94 17.13 7.64
N LEU A 373 2.75 16.67 6.40
CA LEU A 373 3.49 15.52 5.88
C LEU A 373 4.97 15.85 5.62
N GLU A 374 5.30 17.11 5.29
CA GLU A 374 6.68 17.58 5.09
C GLU A 374 7.48 17.59 6.41
N GLU A 375 6.83 17.86 7.55
CA GLU A 375 7.50 17.85 8.87
C GLU A 375 8.30 16.56 9.10
N GLY A 376 7.90 15.46 8.48
CA GLY A 376 8.56 14.17 8.62
C GLY A 376 8.45 13.54 10.02
N ALA A 377 7.69 14.16 10.93
CA ALA A 377 7.43 13.74 12.30
C ALA A 377 6.23 12.77 12.39
N GLU A 378 5.59 12.72 13.56
CA GLU A 378 4.37 11.96 13.80
C GLU A 378 3.23 12.44 12.89
N ILE A 379 2.45 11.50 12.35
CA ILE A 379 1.37 11.78 11.41
C ILE A 379 0.02 11.74 12.13
N ASP A 380 -0.66 12.88 12.11
CA ASP A 380 -2.03 13.03 12.55
C ASP A 380 -2.93 13.39 11.35
N LEU A 381 -3.91 12.51 11.05
CA LEU A 381 -4.84 12.73 9.93
C LEU A 381 -5.69 13.99 10.10
N ASP A 382 -5.93 14.45 11.32
CA ASP A 382 -6.72 15.65 11.57
C ASP A 382 -5.94 16.95 11.26
N ARG A 383 -4.61 16.89 11.24
CA ARG A 383 -3.73 17.99 10.85
C ARG A 383 -3.55 18.12 9.34
N LEU A 384 -3.91 17.09 8.57
CA LEU A 384 -3.83 17.15 7.11
C LEU A 384 -4.72 18.23 6.53
N GLY A 385 -4.24 18.95 5.54
CA GLY A 385 -5.06 19.83 4.73
C GLY A 385 -6.14 19.05 3.95
N ALA A 386 -7.22 19.73 3.57
CA ALA A 386 -8.33 19.09 2.89
C ALA A 386 -7.94 18.33 1.59
N PRO A 387 -7.03 18.85 0.73
CA PRO A 387 -6.59 18.12 -0.46
C PRO A 387 -5.82 16.84 -0.13
N ALA A 388 -4.91 16.88 0.84
CA ALA A 388 -4.14 15.70 1.25
C ALA A 388 -5.01 14.65 1.93
N ARG A 389 -5.98 15.09 2.74
CA ARG A 389 -6.97 14.21 3.37
C ARG A 389 -7.84 13.51 2.34
N LEU A 390 -8.30 14.22 1.29
CA LEU A 390 -9.06 13.62 0.20
C LEU A 390 -8.20 12.60 -0.56
N ALA A 391 -6.95 12.95 -0.89
CA ALA A 391 -6.03 12.05 -1.59
C ALA A 391 -5.73 10.79 -0.78
N ALA A 392 -5.63 10.87 0.56
CA ALA A 392 -5.47 9.72 1.43
C ALA A 392 -6.71 8.79 1.38
N LEU A 393 -7.93 9.37 1.34
CA LEU A 393 -9.16 8.60 1.15
C LEU A 393 -9.21 7.93 -0.24
N GLU A 394 -8.84 8.65 -1.30
CA GLU A 394 -8.79 8.12 -2.67
C GLU A 394 -7.80 6.96 -2.78
N LEU A 395 -6.61 7.10 -2.21
CA LEU A 395 -5.62 6.02 -2.16
C LEU A 395 -6.15 4.80 -1.41
N ALA A 396 -6.71 5.01 -0.21
CA ALA A 396 -7.26 3.92 0.59
C ALA A 396 -8.43 3.22 -0.12
N ALA A 397 -9.35 3.97 -0.73
CA ALA A 397 -10.45 3.41 -1.52
C ALA A 397 -9.94 2.61 -2.71
N THR A 398 -8.94 3.16 -3.42
CA THR A 398 -8.32 2.49 -4.58
C THR A 398 -7.66 1.17 -4.18
N VAL A 399 -6.96 1.12 -3.05
CA VAL A 399 -6.38 -0.13 -2.55
C VAL A 399 -7.48 -1.12 -2.11
N ALA A 400 -8.51 -0.64 -1.42
CA ALA A 400 -9.61 -1.45 -0.92
C ALA A 400 -10.48 -2.09 -2.01
N ASP A 401 -10.50 -1.55 -3.23
CA ASP A 401 -11.23 -2.16 -4.36
C ASP A 401 -10.78 -3.61 -4.66
N GLU A 402 -9.58 -3.99 -4.24
CA GLU A 402 -9.07 -5.35 -4.38
C GLU A 402 -9.45 -6.30 -3.22
N PHE A 403 -9.97 -5.79 -2.11
CA PHE A 403 -10.31 -6.60 -0.94
C PHE A 403 -11.29 -7.75 -1.22
N PRO A 404 -12.37 -7.55 -1.99
CA PRO A 404 -13.29 -8.65 -2.32
C PRO A 404 -12.64 -9.75 -3.16
N HIS A 405 -11.57 -9.44 -3.89
CA HIS A 405 -10.86 -10.38 -4.77
C HIS A 405 -9.76 -11.16 -4.05
N ALA A 406 -9.46 -10.85 -2.78
CA ALA A 406 -8.41 -11.50 -2.00
C ALA A 406 -8.73 -12.97 -1.70
N VAL A 407 -10.01 -13.31 -1.49
CA VAL A 407 -10.49 -14.65 -1.14
C VAL A 407 -10.20 -15.70 -2.21
N SER A 408 -10.30 -15.32 -3.48
CA SER A 408 -10.06 -16.23 -4.62
C SER A 408 -8.61 -16.70 -4.72
N ARG A 409 -7.69 -16.02 -4.05
CA ARG A 409 -6.23 -16.25 -4.13
C ARG A 409 -5.70 -17.09 -2.96
N SER A 410 -6.31 -17.00 -1.79
CA SER A 410 -5.92 -17.81 -0.61
C SER A 410 -6.23 -19.29 -0.77
N GLY A 411 -7.20 -19.65 -1.62
CA GLY A 411 -7.56 -21.04 -1.92
C GLY A 411 -6.73 -21.69 -3.05
N ALA A 412 -5.83 -20.93 -3.70
CA ALA A 412 -5.01 -21.38 -4.83
C ALA A 412 -3.51 -21.50 -4.48
N ARG A 413 -3.10 -21.24 -3.23
CA ARG A 413 -1.72 -21.41 -2.73
C ARG A 413 -1.50 -22.70 -1.97
#